data_156a66bf1e94f2e7a63117606426f265
#
_entry.id   156a66bf1e94f2e7a63117606426f265
#
_cell.length_a   1.000
_cell.length_b   1.000
_cell.length_c   1.000
_cell.angle_alpha   90.00
_cell.angle_beta   90.00
_cell.angle_gamma   90.00
#
_symmetry.space_group_name_H-M   'P 1'
#
loop_
_entity.id
_entity.type
_entity.pdbx_description
1 polymer ?
#
loop_
_entity_poly.entity_id
_entity_poly.type
_entity_poly.pdbx_seq_one_letter_code
_entity_poly.pdbx_strand_id
1 'polypeptide(L)'
;QVATLHVEPRPVANVVTLAQQCDGDSALDLDSQDGMFPFDTSTIQATLVGAQTNVTTTYTYLDDKGVSQTAATLPNPFLSPSQTVQIKIELDSALSGITNPDGLCYDTTTLELVVNDSPEAYPVTIAAQCDDGVDDKDLYSEFDTSTVITTLLTNPVTGVMQSLSDYTVSFSYKDDQGVDQTAATLPNPF
;
A
#
# COMPACT_ATOMS: atom_id res chain seq x y z
N GLN A 1 -17.11 -55.47 -23.86
CA GLN A 1 -16.55 -54.57 -22.83
C GLN A 1 -16.57 -53.17 -23.37
N VAL A 2 -17.06 -52.22 -22.61
CA VAL A 2 -17.03 -50.78 -22.91
C VAL A 2 -15.93 -50.14 -22.07
N ALA A 3 -15.01 -49.45 -22.71
CA ALA A 3 -14.04 -48.61 -22.02
C ALA A 3 -14.63 -47.18 -21.95
N THR A 4 -14.71 -46.61 -20.77
CA THR A 4 -15.09 -45.21 -20.59
C THR A 4 -13.80 -44.39 -20.43
N LEU A 5 -13.62 -43.43 -21.31
CA LEU A 5 -12.53 -42.44 -21.22
C LEU A 5 -13.08 -41.16 -20.58
N HIS A 6 -12.43 -40.68 -19.56
CA HIS A 6 -12.80 -39.45 -18.89
C HIS A 6 -11.64 -38.45 -18.96
N VAL A 7 -11.94 -37.22 -19.34
CA VAL A 7 -10.98 -36.12 -19.42
C VAL A 7 -11.51 -34.97 -18.54
N GLU A 8 -10.75 -34.60 -17.53
CA GLU A 8 -11.08 -33.46 -16.69
C GLU A 8 -10.59 -32.15 -17.32
N PRO A 9 -11.34 -31.07 -17.11
CA PRO A 9 -10.87 -29.75 -17.52
C PRO A 9 -9.63 -29.35 -16.72
N ARG A 10 -8.74 -28.60 -17.36
CA ARG A 10 -7.60 -27.98 -16.69
C ARG A 10 -8.09 -26.93 -15.68
N PRO A 11 -7.50 -26.82 -14.47
CA PRO A 11 -7.84 -25.75 -13.54
C PRO A 11 -7.52 -24.38 -14.14
N VAL A 12 -8.22 -23.35 -13.65
CA VAL A 12 -8.02 -21.95 -14.02
C VAL A 12 -7.70 -21.15 -12.77
N ALA A 13 -6.58 -20.48 -12.75
CA ALA A 13 -6.23 -19.54 -11.70
C ALA A 13 -6.88 -18.18 -12.00
N ASN A 14 -8.00 -17.86 -11.34
CA ASN A 14 -8.63 -16.56 -11.50
C ASN A 14 -7.72 -15.45 -10.97
N VAL A 15 -7.77 -14.29 -11.63
CA VAL A 15 -7.01 -13.13 -11.19
C VAL A 15 -7.58 -12.60 -9.88
N VAL A 16 -6.68 -12.32 -8.93
CA VAL A 16 -6.99 -11.68 -7.65
C VAL A 16 -6.22 -10.37 -7.57
N THR A 17 -6.89 -9.31 -7.14
CA THR A 17 -6.28 -8.00 -6.93
C THR A 17 -6.60 -7.49 -5.53
N LEU A 18 -5.63 -6.89 -4.87
CA LEU A 18 -5.81 -6.12 -3.64
C LEU A 18 -5.55 -4.64 -3.93
N ALA A 19 -6.21 -3.77 -3.18
CA ALA A 19 -5.91 -2.35 -3.23
C ALA A 19 -4.50 -2.10 -2.70
N GLN A 20 -3.80 -1.13 -3.29
CA GLN A 20 -2.55 -0.64 -2.75
C GLN A 20 -2.81 0.00 -1.37
N GLN A 21 -1.87 -0.15 -0.46
CA GLN A 21 -1.95 0.34 0.91
C GLN A 21 -0.87 1.37 1.17
N CYS A 22 -1.08 2.23 2.17
CA CYS A 22 -0.03 3.10 2.68
C CYS A 22 0.59 2.45 3.90
N ASP A 23 1.91 2.59 4.02
CA ASP A 23 2.68 2.23 5.19
C ASP A 23 2.37 3.23 6.31
N GLY A 24 1.54 2.83 7.24
CA GLY A 24 1.08 3.66 8.34
C GLY A 24 0.71 2.83 9.55
N ASP A 25 0.70 3.46 10.72
CA ASP A 25 0.34 2.81 11.97
C ASP A 25 -1.03 2.14 11.90
N SER A 26 -1.09 0.89 12.33
CA SER A 26 -2.35 0.16 12.52
C SER A 26 -2.33 -0.62 13.83
N ALA A 27 -3.46 -1.15 14.25
CA ALA A 27 -3.52 -2.02 15.43
C ALA A 27 -2.74 -3.33 15.25
N LEU A 28 -2.42 -3.70 14.02
CA LEU A 28 -1.73 -4.94 13.64
C LEU A 28 -0.27 -4.70 13.25
N ASP A 29 0.06 -3.45 12.98
CA ASP A 29 1.38 -2.97 12.63
C ASP A 29 1.56 -1.59 13.26
N LEU A 30 2.40 -1.53 14.30
CA LEU A 30 2.63 -0.31 15.09
C LEU A 30 3.86 0.47 14.64
N ASP A 31 4.60 -0.08 13.67
CA ASP A 31 5.85 0.50 13.18
C ASP A 31 5.56 1.17 11.84
N SER A 32 5.23 2.46 11.86
CA SER A 32 5.01 3.22 10.63
C SER A 32 6.31 3.45 9.88
N GLN A 33 6.25 3.49 8.54
CA GLN A 33 7.40 3.71 7.66
C GLN A 33 8.44 2.58 7.69
N ASP A 34 8.03 1.35 8.00
CA ASP A 34 8.90 0.17 7.92
C ASP A 34 8.78 -0.58 6.57
N GLY A 35 7.89 -0.10 5.69
CA GLY A 35 7.62 -0.68 4.36
C GLY A 35 6.68 -1.88 4.41
N MET A 36 5.96 -2.12 5.51
CA MET A 36 5.09 -3.27 5.70
C MET A 36 3.63 -2.87 5.90
N PHE A 37 2.71 -3.77 5.56
CA PHE A 37 1.27 -3.60 5.80
C PHE A 37 0.58 -4.94 6.06
N PRO A 38 -0.37 -5.02 7.02
CA PRO A 38 -1.12 -6.23 7.31
C PRO A 38 -2.31 -6.42 6.35
N PHE A 39 -2.08 -7.07 5.22
CA PHE A 39 -3.10 -7.31 4.20
C PHE A 39 -4.17 -8.31 4.68
N ASP A 40 -5.45 -7.99 4.42
CA ASP A 40 -6.54 -8.97 4.58
C ASP A 40 -6.56 -9.91 3.37
N THR A 41 -6.24 -11.17 3.64
CA THR A 41 -6.16 -12.23 2.63
C THR A 41 -7.36 -13.18 2.68
N SER A 42 -8.36 -12.91 3.52
CA SER A 42 -9.46 -13.82 3.85
C SER A 42 -10.29 -14.26 2.63
N THR A 43 -10.38 -13.42 1.59
CA THR A 43 -11.20 -13.69 0.39
C THR A 43 -10.40 -14.20 -0.80
N ILE A 44 -9.06 -14.18 -0.72
CA ILE A 44 -8.17 -14.47 -1.86
C ILE A 44 -8.42 -15.88 -2.40
N GLN A 45 -8.40 -16.89 -1.55
CA GLN A 45 -8.56 -18.27 -1.99
C GLN A 45 -9.92 -18.52 -2.64
N ALA A 46 -10.99 -17.97 -2.08
CA ALA A 46 -12.34 -18.12 -2.64
C ALA A 46 -12.45 -17.48 -4.04
N THR A 47 -11.85 -16.30 -4.21
CA THR A 47 -11.82 -15.62 -5.51
C THR A 47 -10.96 -16.38 -6.53
N LEU A 48 -9.78 -16.83 -6.13
CA LEU A 48 -8.83 -17.58 -6.97
C LEU A 48 -9.46 -18.88 -7.52
N VAL A 49 -10.08 -19.66 -6.63
CA VAL A 49 -10.67 -20.96 -6.98
C VAL A 49 -12.01 -20.80 -7.69
N GLY A 50 -12.82 -19.80 -7.31
CA GLY A 50 -14.17 -19.63 -7.83
C GLY A 50 -15.06 -20.84 -7.54
N ALA A 51 -15.75 -21.32 -8.55
CA ALA A 51 -16.66 -22.49 -8.44
C ALA A 51 -15.96 -23.85 -8.70
N GLN A 52 -14.64 -23.87 -8.88
CA GLN A 52 -13.90 -25.10 -9.17
C GLN A 52 -13.84 -26.00 -7.92
N THR A 53 -13.92 -27.30 -8.16
CA THR A 53 -13.84 -28.35 -7.13
C THR A 53 -12.65 -29.26 -7.41
N ASN A 54 -12.22 -30.02 -6.41
CA ASN A 54 -11.11 -30.96 -6.52
C ASN A 54 -9.79 -30.31 -6.98
N VAL A 55 -9.55 -29.08 -6.50
CA VAL A 55 -8.33 -28.34 -6.77
C VAL A 55 -7.62 -28.01 -5.46
N THR A 56 -6.29 -27.93 -5.52
CA THR A 56 -5.41 -27.45 -4.46
C THR A 56 -4.72 -26.17 -4.91
N THR A 57 -4.41 -25.32 -3.95
CA THR A 57 -3.68 -24.06 -4.16
C THR A 57 -2.33 -24.13 -3.48
N THR A 58 -1.35 -23.49 -4.09
CA THR A 58 -0.01 -23.31 -3.51
C THR A 58 0.42 -21.87 -3.72
N TYR A 59 0.76 -21.21 -2.62
CA TYR A 59 1.27 -19.84 -2.60
C TYR A 59 2.76 -19.87 -2.30
N THR A 60 3.56 -19.14 -3.08
CA THR A 60 4.98 -18.91 -2.79
C THR A 60 5.19 -17.41 -2.61
N TYR A 61 5.71 -17.04 -1.44
CA TYR A 61 5.84 -15.65 -0.99
C TYR A 61 7.06 -15.48 -0.06
N LEU A 62 7.44 -14.24 0.22
CA LEU A 62 8.40 -13.90 1.27
C LEU A 62 7.65 -13.60 2.57
N ASP A 63 8.12 -14.12 3.69
CA ASP A 63 7.62 -13.75 5.02
C ASP A 63 8.16 -12.36 5.46
N ASP A 64 7.79 -11.94 6.66
CA ASP A 64 8.22 -10.69 7.30
C ASP A 64 9.74 -10.56 7.50
N LYS A 65 10.48 -11.66 7.34
CA LYS A 65 11.94 -11.71 7.42
C LYS A 65 12.62 -11.85 6.07
N GLY A 66 11.84 -11.78 4.98
CA GLY A 66 12.35 -11.97 3.62
C GLY A 66 12.72 -13.43 3.28
N VAL A 67 12.21 -14.40 4.05
CA VAL A 67 12.45 -15.82 3.78
C VAL A 67 11.33 -16.37 2.89
N SER A 68 11.71 -17.10 1.84
CA SER A 68 10.74 -17.72 0.93
C SER A 68 9.96 -18.83 1.63
N GLN A 69 8.64 -18.72 1.58
CA GLN A 69 7.68 -19.66 2.14
C GLN A 69 6.83 -20.26 1.03
N THR A 70 6.33 -21.48 1.27
CA THR A 70 5.36 -22.15 0.41
C THR A 70 4.26 -22.72 1.29
N ALA A 71 2.99 -22.35 1.01
CA ALA A 71 1.86 -22.75 1.82
C ALA A 71 0.59 -22.95 0.97
N ALA A 72 -0.38 -23.71 1.48
CA ALA A 72 -1.68 -23.91 0.85
C ALA A 72 -2.62 -22.71 1.02
N THR A 73 -2.36 -21.84 1.99
CA THR A 73 -3.10 -20.60 2.27
C THR A 73 -2.12 -19.51 2.66
N LEU A 74 -2.45 -18.26 2.37
CA LEU A 74 -1.72 -17.11 2.92
C LEU A 74 -2.05 -16.90 4.40
N PRO A 75 -1.14 -16.35 5.21
CA PRO A 75 -1.48 -15.84 6.54
C PRO A 75 -2.60 -14.80 6.45
N ASN A 76 -3.43 -14.68 7.49
CA ASN A 76 -4.45 -13.63 7.56
C ASN A 76 -4.55 -13.08 9.00
N PRO A 77 -4.24 -11.80 9.25
CA PRO A 77 -3.64 -10.84 8.29
C PRO A 77 -2.25 -11.28 7.83
N PHE A 78 -1.86 -10.87 6.63
CA PHE A 78 -0.53 -11.11 6.09
C PHE A 78 0.32 -9.84 6.19
N LEU A 79 1.16 -9.72 7.22
CA LEU A 79 2.12 -8.64 7.35
C LEU A 79 3.22 -8.82 6.30
N SER A 80 3.30 -7.89 5.37
CA SER A 80 4.12 -8.06 4.17
C SER A 80 4.59 -6.71 3.62
N PRO A 81 5.84 -6.63 3.13
CA PRO A 81 6.26 -5.55 2.25
C PRO A 81 5.63 -5.70 0.86
N SER A 82 5.90 -4.72 -0.01
CA SER A 82 5.59 -4.85 -1.43
C SER A 82 6.27 -6.08 -2.01
N GLN A 83 5.48 -6.99 -2.58
CA GLN A 83 5.98 -8.20 -3.23
C GLN A 83 4.98 -8.79 -4.22
N THR A 84 5.47 -9.67 -5.08
CA THR A 84 4.66 -10.51 -5.96
C THR A 84 4.55 -11.92 -5.37
N VAL A 85 3.36 -12.32 -4.96
CA VAL A 85 3.07 -13.69 -4.53
C VAL A 85 2.80 -14.55 -5.77
N GLN A 86 3.55 -15.65 -5.91
CA GLN A 86 3.30 -16.63 -6.98
C GLN A 86 2.23 -17.60 -6.52
N ILE A 87 1.26 -17.87 -7.38
CA ILE A 87 0.12 -18.73 -7.06
C ILE A 87 0.00 -19.82 -8.11
N LYS A 88 -0.10 -21.07 -7.67
CA LYS A 88 -0.39 -22.24 -8.47
C LYS A 88 -1.71 -22.86 -8.01
N ILE A 89 -2.57 -23.20 -8.94
CA ILE A 89 -3.76 -24.04 -8.71
C ILE A 89 -3.62 -25.33 -9.53
N GLU A 90 -3.86 -26.47 -8.92
CA GLU A 90 -3.74 -27.76 -9.59
C GLU A 90 -4.85 -28.71 -9.19
N LEU A 91 -5.16 -29.69 -10.05
CA LEU A 91 -6.11 -30.73 -9.72
C LEU A 91 -5.57 -31.59 -8.59
N ASP A 92 -6.40 -31.77 -7.56
CA ASP A 92 -6.10 -32.70 -6.46
C ASP A 92 -6.32 -34.14 -6.95
N SER A 93 -5.23 -34.85 -7.20
CA SER A 93 -5.28 -36.23 -7.68
C SER A 93 -5.93 -37.19 -6.67
N ALA A 94 -5.86 -36.88 -5.37
CA ALA A 94 -6.50 -37.68 -4.33
C ALA A 94 -8.02 -37.57 -4.34
N LEU A 95 -8.54 -36.39 -4.71
CA LEU A 95 -9.99 -36.12 -4.78
C LEU A 95 -10.59 -36.40 -6.16
N SER A 96 -9.86 -36.11 -7.22
CA SER A 96 -10.31 -36.29 -8.61
C SER A 96 -10.11 -37.71 -9.13
N GLY A 97 -9.24 -38.50 -8.51
CA GLY A 97 -8.85 -39.84 -8.99
C GLY A 97 -8.06 -39.81 -10.30
N ILE A 98 -7.56 -38.65 -10.70
CA ILE A 98 -6.84 -38.45 -11.96
C ILE A 98 -5.34 -38.66 -11.75
N THR A 99 -4.74 -39.35 -12.70
CA THR A 99 -3.28 -39.37 -12.82
C THR A 99 -2.85 -38.24 -13.74
N ASN A 100 -1.92 -37.40 -13.25
CA ASN A 100 -1.30 -36.32 -14.02
C ASN A 100 0.18 -36.66 -14.28
N PRO A 101 0.48 -37.64 -15.18
CA PRO A 101 1.83 -38.12 -15.38
C PRO A 101 2.77 -37.06 -15.92
N ASP A 102 2.26 -36.09 -16.67
CA ASP A 102 3.06 -35.02 -17.26
C ASP A 102 3.12 -33.75 -16.39
N GLY A 103 2.43 -33.72 -15.24
CA GLY A 103 2.40 -32.60 -14.33
C GLY A 103 1.76 -31.31 -14.91
N LEU A 104 0.93 -31.42 -15.94
CA LEU A 104 0.38 -30.29 -16.70
C LEU A 104 -1.04 -29.86 -16.27
N CYS A 105 -1.67 -30.58 -15.32
CA CYS A 105 -3.00 -30.24 -14.82
C CYS A 105 -2.95 -29.14 -13.76
N TYR A 106 -2.37 -28.00 -14.07
CA TYR A 106 -2.28 -26.82 -13.22
C TYR A 106 -2.40 -25.54 -14.05
N ASP A 107 -2.66 -24.44 -13.36
CA ASP A 107 -2.55 -23.07 -13.87
C ASP A 107 -1.85 -22.19 -12.84
N THR A 108 -1.34 -21.05 -13.26
CA THR A 108 -0.60 -20.12 -12.40
C THR A 108 -1.06 -18.68 -12.60
N THR A 109 -1.03 -17.90 -11.53
CA THR A 109 -1.24 -16.46 -11.54
C THR A 109 -0.36 -15.78 -10.51
N THR A 110 -0.42 -14.47 -10.42
CA THR A 110 0.28 -13.69 -9.40
C THR A 110 -0.69 -12.81 -8.63
N LEU A 111 -0.32 -12.47 -7.39
CA LEU A 111 -0.97 -11.44 -6.60
C LEU A 111 0.10 -10.41 -6.24
N GLU A 112 -0.14 -9.16 -6.64
CA GLU A 112 0.71 -8.04 -6.29
C GLU A 112 0.25 -7.45 -4.95
N LEU A 113 1.16 -7.38 -3.99
CA LEU A 113 1.02 -6.62 -2.75
C LEU A 113 1.84 -5.34 -2.90
N VAL A 114 1.20 -4.19 -2.73
CA VAL A 114 1.84 -2.89 -2.89
C VAL A 114 1.63 -2.06 -1.62
N VAL A 115 2.73 -1.71 -0.98
CA VAL A 115 2.80 -0.79 0.16
C VAL A 115 3.49 0.47 -0.32
N ASN A 116 2.85 1.60 -0.17
CA ASN A 116 3.40 2.91 -0.52
C ASN A 116 3.81 3.63 0.77
N ASP A 117 4.90 4.37 0.73
CA ASP A 117 5.35 5.19 1.86
C ASP A 117 4.25 6.17 2.29
N SER A 118 4.05 6.32 3.59
CA SER A 118 3.17 7.34 4.13
C SER A 118 3.80 8.72 3.99
N PRO A 119 3.00 9.78 3.75
CA PRO A 119 3.53 11.12 3.67
C PRO A 119 4.08 11.59 5.02
N GLU A 120 5.25 12.21 5.02
CA GLU A 120 5.84 12.86 6.19
C GLU A 120 5.76 14.38 6.04
N ALA A 121 5.38 15.07 7.12
CA ALA A 121 5.39 16.52 7.20
C ALA A 121 6.40 16.96 8.25
N TYR A 122 7.44 17.67 7.83
CA TYR A 122 8.48 18.16 8.72
C TYR A 122 8.13 19.56 9.26
N PRO A 123 8.46 19.87 10.54
CA PRO A 123 8.15 21.16 11.11
C PRO A 123 8.91 22.29 10.40
N VAL A 124 8.19 23.34 10.05
CA VAL A 124 8.75 24.55 9.45
C VAL A 124 8.75 25.67 10.48
N THR A 125 9.87 26.36 10.62
CA THR A 125 10.00 27.55 11.47
C THR A 125 10.33 28.75 10.62
N ILE A 126 9.48 29.77 10.65
CA ILE A 126 9.77 31.08 10.09
C ILE A 126 10.29 31.97 11.20
N ALA A 127 11.35 32.72 10.90
CA ALA A 127 11.95 33.64 11.89
C ALA A 127 10.94 34.69 12.33
N ALA A 128 10.97 35.04 13.61
CA ALA A 128 10.16 36.12 14.14
C ALA A 128 10.51 37.43 13.42
N GLN A 129 9.50 38.19 13.08
CA GLN A 129 9.63 39.54 12.51
C GLN A 129 9.34 40.59 13.55
N CYS A 130 9.88 41.79 13.35
CA CYS A 130 9.44 42.97 14.07
C CYS A 130 8.18 43.54 13.42
N ASP A 131 7.33 44.12 14.22
CA ASP A 131 6.22 44.94 13.72
C ASP A 131 6.82 46.19 13.06
N ASP A 132 6.86 46.17 11.73
CA ASP A 132 7.53 47.15 10.88
C ASP A 132 6.63 47.66 9.69
N GLY A 133 5.33 47.43 9.83
CA GLY A 133 4.32 47.88 8.86
C GLY A 133 4.04 49.38 8.90
N VAL A 134 2.97 49.81 8.25
CA VAL A 134 2.51 51.21 8.24
C VAL A 134 2.05 51.66 9.63
N ASP A 135 1.53 50.72 10.42
CA ASP A 135 1.21 50.91 11.84
C ASP A 135 2.13 50.01 12.68
N ASP A 136 3.16 50.57 13.27
CA ASP A 136 4.22 49.86 14.01
C ASP A 136 3.77 49.33 15.40
N LYS A 137 2.47 49.26 15.68
CA LYS A 137 1.87 48.85 16.94
C LYS A 137 0.66 47.92 16.79
N ASP A 138 0.37 47.47 15.62
CA ASP A 138 -0.77 46.59 15.36
C ASP A 138 -0.42 45.09 15.53
N LEU A 139 0.86 44.77 15.73
CA LEU A 139 1.39 43.42 15.91
C LEU A 139 1.26 42.52 14.64
N TYR A 140 1.19 43.15 13.46
CA TYR A 140 1.22 42.46 12.17
C TYR A 140 2.56 42.65 11.49
N SER A 141 3.01 41.63 10.77
CA SER A 141 4.17 41.66 9.91
C SER A 141 3.98 40.75 8.71
N GLU A 142 4.61 41.06 7.61
CA GLU A 142 4.59 40.23 6.41
C GLU A 142 5.61 39.10 6.50
N PHE A 143 5.14 37.86 6.45
CA PHE A 143 6.01 36.68 6.45
C PHE A 143 6.20 36.12 5.04
N ASP A 144 7.44 35.85 4.66
CA ASP A 144 7.75 35.11 3.44
C ASP A 144 7.48 33.61 3.64
N THR A 145 6.45 33.12 2.94
CA THR A 145 6.02 31.72 2.98
C THR A 145 6.47 30.93 1.76
N SER A 146 7.26 31.52 0.86
CA SER A 146 7.65 30.95 -0.43
C SER A 146 8.35 29.59 -0.31
N THR A 147 9.04 29.33 0.80
CA THR A 147 9.79 28.09 1.03
C THR A 147 9.08 27.08 1.92
N VAL A 148 7.90 27.41 2.46
CA VAL A 148 7.21 26.57 3.45
C VAL A 148 6.93 25.18 2.91
N ILE A 149 6.35 25.06 1.72
CA ILE A 149 6.05 23.74 1.12
C ILE A 149 7.32 22.92 0.92
N THR A 150 8.36 23.52 0.37
CA THR A 150 9.64 22.83 0.13
C THR A 150 10.24 22.33 1.44
N THR A 151 10.23 23.16 2.48
CA THR A 151 10.77 22.78 3.80
C THR A 151 9.90 21.72 4.46
N LEU A 152 8.57 21.83 4.38
CA LEU A 152 7.61 20.85 4.91
C LEU A 152 7.83 19.44 4.35
N LEU A 153 8.20 19.33 3.08
CA LEU A 153 8.38 18.06 2.37
C LEU A 153 9.83 17.58 2.35
N THR A 154 10.78 18.36 2.86
CA THR A 154 12.20 17.98 2.86
C THR A 154 12.62 17.40 4.21
N ASN A 155 13.09 16.15 4.20
CA ASN A 155 13.64 15.51 5.39
C ASN A 155 14.87 16.31 5.90
N PRO A 156 14.83 16.85 7.13
CA PRO A 156 15.89 17.73 7.64
C PRO A 156 17.21 16.99 7.92
N VAL A 157 17.20 15.66 7.97
CA VAL A 157 18.39 14.84 8.26
C VAL A 157 19.05 14.40 6.95
N THR A 158 18.27 13.93 5.98
CA THR A 158 18.80 13.38 4.73
C THR A 158 18.86 14.41 3.60
N GLY A 159 18.09 15.50 3.68
CA GLY A 159 17.93 16.49 2.62
C GLY A 159 17.11 16.00 1.43
N VAL A 160 16.49 14.84 1.53
CA VAL A 160 15.64 14.28 0.46
C VAL A 160 14.27 14.93 0.54
N MET A 161 13.79 15.45 -0.59
CA MET A 161 12.46 16.06 -0.72
C MET A 161 11.48 15.04 -1.29
N GLN A 162 10.32 14.89 -0.64
CA GLN A 162 9.20 14.14 -1.16
C GLN A 162 8.60 14.84 -2.40
N SER A 163 8.15 14.05 -3.37
CA SER A 163 7.57 14.61 -4.62
C SER A 163 6.19 15.19 -4.36
N LEU A 164 6.00 16.48 -4.63
CA LEU A 164 4.71 17.16 -4.47
C LEU A 164 3.60 16.57 -5.38
N SER A 165 3.98 15.87 -6.47
CA SER A 165 3.00 15.21 -7.35
C SER A 165 2.28 14.03 -6.69
N ASP A 166 2.89 13.45 -5.65
CA ASP A 166 2.42 12.22 -5.02
C ASP A 166 1.52 12.50 -3.79
N TYR A 167 1.48 13.78 -3.34
CA TYR A 167 0.78 14.18 -2.13
C TYR A 167 -0.12 15.39 -2.35
N THR A 168 -1.14 15.50 -1.49
CA THR A 168 -1.97 16.69 -1.39
C THR A 168 -1.61 17.42 -0.10
N VAL A 169 -1.15 18.67 -0.22
CA VAL A 169 -0.87 19.54 0.92
C VAL A 169 -2.07 20.43 1.17
N SER A 170 -2.45 20.59 2.42
CA SER A 170 -3.51 21.52 2.86
C SER A 170 -3.06 22.27 4.10
N PHE A 171 -3.21 23.60 4.06
CA PHE A 171 -2.92 24.49 5.18
C PHE A 171 -4.24 25.00 5.77
N SER A 172 -4.35 24.93 7.09
CA SER A 172 -5.45 25.60 7.82
C SER A 172 -4.85 26.74 8.66
N TYR A 173 -5.37 27.94 8.46
CA TYR A 173 -4.86 29.16 9.12
C TYR A 173 -5.97 30.17 9.37
N LYS A 174 -5.71 31.21 10.16
CA LYS A 174 -6.59 32.36 10.29
C LYS A 174 -6.07 33.50 9.43
N ASP A 175 -6.98 34.16 8.71
CA ASP A 175 -6.66 35.38 7.98
C ASP A 175 -6.56 36.60 8.91
N ASP A 176 -6.28 37.76 8.34
CA ASP A 176 -6.16 39.04 9.03
C ASP A 176 -7.45 39.49 9.77
N GLN A 177 -8.59 38.89 9.41
CA GLN A 177 -9.89 39.14 10.05
C GLN A 177 -10.21 38.07 11.11
N GLY A 178 -9.29 37.11 11.35
CA GLY A 178 -9.47 36.02 12.30
C GLY A 178 -10.38 34.90 11.79
N VAL A 179 -10.70 34.86 10.49
CA VAL A 179 -11.53 33.83 9.88
C VAL A 179 -10.69 32.62 9.50
N ASP A 180 -11.20 31.43 9.77
CA ASP A 180 -10.52 30.19 9.41
C ASP A 180 -10.52 29.97 7.91
N GLN A 181 -9.34 29.76 7.34
CA GLN A 181 -9.10 29.51 5.93
C GLN A 181 -8.46 28.13 5.75
N THR A 182 -8.68 27.54 4.56
CA THR A 182 -8.01 26.31 4.13
C THR A 182 -7.58 26.46 2.68
N ALA A 183 -6.30 26.21 2.40
CA ALA A 183 -5.75 26.36 1.06
C ALA A 183 -4.62 25.37 0.79
N ALA A 184 -4.34 25.07 -0.48
CA ALA A 184 -3.21 24.23 -0.90
C ALA A 184 -1.85 24.94 -0.77
N THR A 185 -1.85 26.28 -0.67
CA THR A 185 -0.66 27.11 -0.44
C THR A 185 -1.02 28.22 0.55
N LEU A 186 -0.06 28.63 1.35
CA LEU A 186 -0.21 29.85 2.14
C LEU A 186 -0.13 31.09 1.23
N PRO A 187 -0.82 32.19 1.58
CA PRO A 187 -0.54 33.49 0.97
C PRO A 187 0.95 33.85 1.07
N ASN A 188 1.48 34.55 0.10
CA ASN A 188 2.85 35.06 0.17
C ASN A 188 2.88 36.50 -0.37
N PRO A 189 3.16 37.50 0.48
CA PRO A 189 3.38 37.41 1.93
C PRO A 189 2.14 36.97 2.71
N PHE A 190 2.37 36.44 3.90
CA PHE A 190 1.33 36.00 4.84
C PHE A 190 1.23 36.95 6.02
#